data_d241384c851bd8d00c348c009a6f759c
#
_entry.id   d241384c851bd8d00c348c009a6f759c
#
_cell.length_a   1.000
_cell.length_b   1.000
_cell.length_c   1.000
_cell.angle_alpha   90.00
_cell.angle_beta   90.00
_cell.angle_gamma   90.00
#
_symmetry.space_group_name_H-M   'P 1'
#
loop_
_entity.id
_entity.type
_entity.pdbx_description
1 polymer ?
#
loop_
_entity_poly.entity_id
_entity_poly.type
_entity_poly.pdbx_seq_one_letter_code
_entity_poly.pdbx_strand_id
1 'polypeptide(L)' 'MTYRSIVTFAKSTTTVRTTVEADSLCEAEARSVNKVRRMFMDCELKAMGKLSVQCMEVN' A
#
# COMPACT_ATOMS: atom_id res chain seq x y z
N MET A 1 12.47 5.70 9.97
CA MET A 1 12.85 4.38 9.40
C MET A 1 12.20 4.22 8.04
N THR A 2 12.90 3.57 7.14
CA THR A 2 12.40 3.35 5.77
C THR A 2 11.76 1.98 5.67
N TYR A 3 10.55 1.93 5.11
CA TYR A 3 9.82 0.70 4.88
C TYR A 3 9.52 0.52 3.41
N ARG A 4 9.69 -0.70 2.92
CA ARG A 4 9.28 -1.11 1.58
C ARG A 4 7.92 -1.78 1.69
N SER A 5 6.96 -1.33 0.89
CA SER A 5 5.59 -1.81 0.94
C SER A 5 5.16 -2.46 -0.36
N ILE A 6 4.40 -3.54 -0.25
CA ILE A 6 3.76 -4.21 -1.38
C ILE A 6 2.27 -4.20 -1.12
N VAL A 7 1.51 -3.60 -2.03
CA VAL A 7 0.06 -3.51 -1.94
C VAL A 7 -0.57 -4.37 -3.03
N THR A 8 -1.47 -5.23 -2.63
CA THR A 8 -2.20 -6.12 -3.54
C THR A 8 -3.70 -5.92 -3.37
N PHE A 9 -4.47 -6.37 -4.36
CA PHE A 9 -5.91 -6.21 -4.39
C PHE A 9 -6.59 -7.56 -4.63
N ALA A 10 -7.71 -7.79 -3.91
CA ALA A 10 -8.39 -9.09 -3.93
C ALA A 10 -8.94 -9.47 -5.31
N LYS A 11 -9.37 -8.49 -6.10
CA LYS A 11 -10.01 -8.72 -7.42
C LYS A 11 -9.16 -8.26 -8.59
N SER A 12 -7.87 -8.04 -8.37
CA SER A 12 -6.98 -7.56 -9.42
C SER A 12 -5.61 -8.23 -9.29
N THR A 13 -4.93 -8.37 -10.40
CA THR A 13 -3.55 -8.86 -10.42
C THR A 13 -2.54 -7.72 -10.23
N THR A 14 -3.03 -6.49 -10.14
CA THR A 14 -2.20 -5.32 -9.95
C THR A 14 -1.47 -5.37 -8.61
N THR A 15 -0.18 -5.14 -8.64
CA THR A 15 0.65 -5.05 -7.45
C THR A 15 1.37 -3.70 -7.47
N VAL A 16 1.26 -2.95 -6.38
CA VAL A 16 1.93 -1.66 -6.25
C VAL A 16 3.04 -1.78 -5.22
N ARG A 17 4.25 -1.41 -5.62
CA ARG A 17 5.41 -1.39 -4.74
C ARG A 17 5.79 0.05 -4.46
N THR A 18 5.93 0.39 -3.20
CA THR A 18 6.28 1.75 -2.79
C THR A 18 7.20 1.74 -1.57
N THR A 19 7.82 2.86 -1.31
CA THR A 19 8.69 3.06 -0.15
C THR A 19 8.14 4.22 0.66
N VAL A 20 8.06 4.05 1.97
CA VAL A 20 7.56 5.09 2.89
C VAL A 20 8.49 5.23 4.08
N GLU A 21 8.52 6.43 4.64
CA GLU A 21 9.20 6.73 5.91
C GLU A 21 8.17 6.69 7.02
N ALA A 22 8.48 6.01 8.11
CA ALA A 22 7.58 5.89 9.26
C ALA A 22 8.37 5.53 10.52
N ASP A 23 7.78 5.76 11.67
CA ASP A 23 8.38 5.45 12.97
C ASP A 23 8.02 4.05 13.45
N SER A 24 7.00 3.43 12.86
CA SER A 24 6.55 2.09 13.22
C SER A 24 5.97 1.37 12.01
N LEU A 25 5.85 0.05 12.13
CA LEU A 25 5.24 -0.78 11.09
C LEU A 25 3.77 -0.37 10.84
N CYS A 26 3.03 -0.12 11.90
CA CYS A 26 1.63 0.29 11.82
C CYS A 26 1.48 1.60 11.03
N GLU A 27 2.32 2.57 11.32
CA GLU A 27 2.33 3.85 10.61
C GLU A 27 2.74 3.66 9.14
N ALA A 28 3.72 2.78 8.88
CA ALA A 28 4.16 2.47 7.53
C ALA A 28 3.03 1.88 6.69
N GLU A 29 2.26 0.97 7.26
CA GLU A 29 1.10 0.38 6.60
C GLU A 29 0.05 1.44 6.27
N ALA A 30 -0.28 2.30 7.21
CA ALA A 30 -1.25 3.38 7.01
C ALA A 30 -0.80 4.35 5.92
N ARG A 31 0.44 4.76 5.94
CA ARG A 31 1.01 5.66 4.93
C ARG A 31 1.04 5.04 3.55
N SER A 32 1.36 3.75 3.47
CA SER A 32 1.38 3.01 2.20
C SER A 32 -0.02 2.92 1.59
N VAL A 33 -1.02 2.60 2.40
CA VAL A 33 -2.42 2.54 1.96
C VAL A 33 -2.89 3.90 1.43
N ASN A 34 -2.60 4.97 2.17
CA ASN A 34 -2.98 6.32 1.75
C ASN A 34 -2.31 6.73 0.45
N LYS A 35 -1.04 6.39 0.29
CA LYS A 35 -0.28 6.69 -0.92
C LYS A 35 -0.87 5.98 -2.14
N VAL A 36 -1.20 4.70 -2.00
CA VAL A 36 -1.78 3.90 -3.08
C VAL A 36 -3.18 4.38 -3.43
N ARG A 37 -4.00 4.75 -2.44
CA ARG A 37 -5.34 5.27 -2.69
C ARG A 37 -5.35 6.55 -3.52
N ARG A 38 -4.29 7.34 -3.44
CA ARG A 38 -4.14 8.56 -4.25
C ARG A 38 -3.74 8.29 -5.68
N MET A 39 -3.26 7.08 -5.97
CA MET A 39 -2.83 6.69 -7.32
C MET A 39 -3.98 6.24 -8.21
N PHE A 40 -5.12 5.90 -7.61
CA PHE A 40 -6.28 5.35 -8.30
C PHE A 40 -7.53 6.16 -8.01
N MET A 41 -8.49 6.13 -8.95
CA MET A 41 -9.80 6.73 -8.75
C MET A 41 -10.67 5.82 -7.88
N ASP A 42 -11.69 6.38 -7.23
CA ASP A 42 -12.58 5.61 -6.35
C ASP A 42 -13.24 4.43 -7.08
N CYS A 43 -13.64 4.62 -8.33
CA CYS A 43 -14.26 3.56 -9.12
C CYS A 43 -13.26 2.42 -9.40
N GLU A 44 -11.99 2.76 -9.60
CA GLU A 44 -10.94 1.75 -9.80
C GLU A 44 -10.70 0.96 -8.52
N LEU A 45 -10.64 1.63 -7.38
CA LEU A 45 -10.44 0.99 -6.08
C LEU A 45 -11.58 0.03 -5.76
N LYS A 46 -12.83 0.41 -6.05
CA LYS A 46 -13.98 -0.46 -5.87
C LYS A 46 -13.92 -1.68 -6.78
N ALA A 47 -13.49 -1.50 -8.02
CA ALA A 47 -13.37 -2.61 -8.98
C ALA A 47 -12.27 -3.58 -8.61
N MET A 48 -11.17 -3.10 -8.02
CA MET A 48 -10.04 -3.93 -7.62
C MET A 48 -10.28 -4.72 -6.32
N GLY A 49 -11.28 -4.32 -5.54
CA GLY A 49 -11.68 -5.01 -4.33
C GLY A 49 -10.84 -4.64 -3.11
N LYS A 50 -10.85 -5.52 -2.10
CA LYS A 50 -10.17 -5.26 -0.83
C LYS A 50 -8.66 -5.17 -1.01
N LEU A 51 -8.08 -4.15 -0.41
CA LEU A 51 -6.65 -3.89 -0.44
C LEU A 51 -5.94 -4.62 0.71
N SER A 52 -4.78 -5.18 0.41
CA SER A 52 -3.90 -5.77 1.41
C SER A 52 -2.51 -5.14 1.28
N VAL A 53 -1.91 -4.80 2.42
CA VAL A 53 -0.59 -4.19 2.44
C VAL A 53 0.38 -5.03 3.25
N GLN A 54 1.61 -5.14 2.75
CA GLN A 54 2.69 -5.82 3.43
C GLN A 54 3.89 -4.89 3.47
N CYS A 55 4.40 -4.60 4.66
CA CYS A 55 5.53 -3.71 4.84
C CYS A 55 6.72 -4.44 5.43
N MET A 56 7.91 -4.03 5.01
CA MET A 56 9.18 -4.57 5.49
C MET A 56 10.16 -3.43 5.73
N GLU A 57 10.78 -3.42 6.90
CA GLU A 57 11.79 -2.43 7.21
C GLU A 57 13.03 -2.63 6.34
N VAL A 58 13.55 -1.54 5.80
CA VAL A 58 14.75 -1.54 4.95
C VAL A 58 15.86 -0.82 5.68
N ASN A 59 16.97 -1.47 5.84
CA ASN A 59 18.18 -0.88 6.43
C ASN A 59 19.10 -0.33 5.36
#